data_8311b0cc1c6aac399ffe86b544f5d020
#
_entry.id   8311b0cc1c6aac399ffe86b544f5d020
#
_cell.length_a   1.000
_cell.length_b   1.000
_cell.length_c   1.000
_cell.angle_alpha   90.00
_cell.angle_beta   90.00
_cell.angle_gamma   90.00
#
_symmetry.space_group_name_H-M   'P 1'
#
loop_
_entity.id
_entity.type
_entity.pdbx_description
1 polymer ?
#
loop_
_entity_poly.entity_id
_entity_poly.type
_entity_poly.pdbx_seq_one_letter_code
_entity_poly.pdbx_strand_id
1 'polypeptide(L)'
;MIPFVETDYLTVARSRYTQQFKDKPVFDAYIKIVMQEIAELQTAFKDLKQLRDLDNAVGVQLDVIGDIVGQPRVLVDFTLFPYFGFDTAPQAKTFGTTADVGIGGYFKSVSDVNGSPFEVDDDTYRFLIRARIAANISNTTPQGVMNALNFILETNDCLIEEVGNAHLVITYYVTLTPLQEYFLRGLSSIGSIIPIPICVSYELVSA
;
A
#
# COMPACT_ATOMS: atom_id res chain seq x y z
N MET A 1 -10.32 -3.49 12.51
CA MET A 1 -9.47 -2.71 13.47
C MET A 1 -10.17 -2.61 14.83
N ILE A 2 -9.45 -2.74 15.96
CA ILE A 2 -10.03 -2.54 17.30
C ILE A 2 -10.30 -1.04 17.48
N PRO A 3 -11.52 -0.60 17.76
CA PRO A 3 -11.83 0.82 17.94
C PRO A 3 -11.06 1.40 19.14
N PHE A 4 -10.58 2.64 19.00
CA PHE A 4 -9.98 3.37 20.11
C PHE A 4 -11.10 3.90 21.00
N VAL A 5 -11.09 3.50 22.27
CA VAL A 5 -12.08 3.94 23.24
C VAL A 5 -11.54 5.18 23.96
N GLU A 6 -12.15 6.32 23.75
CA GLU A 6 -11.83 7.55 24.46
C GLU A 6 -12.48 7.53 25.85
N THR A 7 -11.68 7.85 26.86
CA THR A 7 -12.13 7.94 28.24
C THR A 7 -12.08 9.39 28.69
N ASP A 8 -13.20 9.92 29.19
CA ASP A 8 -13.23 11.23 29.85
C ASP A 8 -12.67 11.10 31.29
N TYR A 9 -11.37 11.25 31.40
CA TYR A 9 -10.66 11.12 32.68
C TYR A 9 -11.10 12.15 33.71
N LEU A 10 -11.54 13.34 33.27
CA LEU A 10 -12.01 14.38 34.20
C LEU A 10 -13.33 13.98 34.85
N THR A 11 -14.28 13.47 34.07
CA THR A 11 -15.56 12.97 34.61
C THR A 11 -15.35 11.76 35.52
N VAL A 12 -14.44 10.84 35.16
CA VAL A 12 -14.09 9.71 36.01
C VAL A 12 -13.45 10.18 37.31
N ALA A 13 -12.53 11.13 37.28
CA ALA A 13 -11.90 11.70 38.49
C ALA A 13 -12.94 12.35 39.38
N ARG A 14 -13.84 13.17 38.81
CA ARG A 14 -14.93 13.83 39.59
C ARG A 14 -15.86 12.84 40.26
N SER A 15 -16.17 11.73 39.61
CA SER A 15 -17.02 10.68 40.18
C SER A 15 -16.40 10.02 41.43
N ARG A 16 -15.08 10.12 41.58
CA ARG A 16 -14.30 9.52 42.68
C ARG A 16 -13.99 10.50 43.83
N TYR A 17 -14.49 11.75 43.79
CA TYR A 17 -14.30 12.70 44.84
C TYR A 17 -14.98 12.22 46.14
N THR A 18 -14.25 12.34 47.25
CA THR A 18 -14.85 12.15 48.57
C THR A 18 -15.74 13.35 48.91
N GLN A 19 -16.72 13.16 49.80
CA GLN A 19 -17.68 14.20 50.18
C GLN A 19 -17.01 15.49 50.64
N GLN A 20 -15.82 15.39 51.23
CA GLN A 20 -15.04 16.52 51.74
C GLN A 20 -14.57 17.47 50.63
N PHE A 21 -14.24 16.93 49.44
CA PHE A 21 -13.72 17.68 48.32
C PHE A 21 -14.76 17.98 47.24
N LYS A 22 -15.97 17.46 47.38
CA LYS A 22 -17.08 17.71 46.48
C LYS A 22 -17.44 19.21 46.54
N ASP A 23 -17.71 19.80 45.39
CA ASP A 23 -18.06 21.22 45.23
C ASP A 23 -17.00 22.23 45.69
N LYS A 24 -15.73 21.81 45.75
CA LYS A 24 -14.59 22.70 46.06
C LYS A 24 -13.90 23.16 44.77
N PRO A 25 -14.08 24.44 44.32
CA PRO A 25 -13.61 24.88 42.99
C PRO A 25 -12.08 24.84 42.85
N VAL A 26 -11.34 25.11 43.91
CA VAL A 26 -9.88 25.08 43.90
C VAL A 26 -9.36 23.66 43.73
N PHE A 27 -9.97 22.68 44.38
CA PHE A 27 -9.64 21.28 44.23
C PHE A 27 -9.99 20.75 42.83
N ASP A 28 -11.17 21.11 42.29
CA ASP A 28 -11.58 20.76 40.96
C ASP A 28 -10.62 21.34 39.89
N ALA A 29 -10.18 22.60 40.06
CA ALA A 29 -9.23 23.23 39.17
C ALA A 29 -7.86 22.51 39.19
N TYR A 30 -7.40 22.10 40.36
CA TYR A 30 -6.16 21.30 40.47
C TYR A 30 -6.27 19.96 39.76
N ILE A 31 -7.33 19.22 39.97
CA ILE A 31 -7.55 17.94 39.29
C ILE A 31 -7.71 18.12 37.79
N LYS A 32 -8.36 19.19 37.33
CA LYS A 32 -8.50 19.50 35.91
C LYS A 32 -7.12 19.67 35.24
N ILE A 33 -6.18 20.37 35.87
CA ILE A 33 -4.83 20.54 35.32
C ILE A 33 -4.15 19.18 35.15
N VAL A 34 -4.19 18.31 36.18
CA VAL A 34 -3.58 16.98 36.09
C VAL A 34 -4.25 16.08 35.04
N MET A 35 -5.58 16.13 34.95
CA MET A 35 -6.32 15.29 33.99
C MET A 35 -6.19 15.79 32.55
N GLN A 36 -5.91 17.06 32.35
CA GLN A 36 -5.68 17.63 31.02
C GLN A 36 -4.45 16.99 30.34
N GLU A 37 -3.36 16.84 31.05
CA GLU A 37 -2.14 16.19 30.54
C GLU A 37 -2.42 14.74 30.10
N ILE A 38 -3.24 14.02 30.87
CA ILE A 38 -3.63 12.65 30.54
C ILE A 38 -4.53 12.63 29.28
N ALA A 39 -5.43 13.59 29.11
CA ALA A 39 -6.27 13.72 27.94
C ALA A 39 -5.45 14.05 26.68
N GLU A 40 -4.45 14.93 26.79
CA GLU A 40 -3.51 15.24 25.70
C GLU A 40 -2.70 14.01 25.29
N LEU A 41 -2.21 13.23 26.27
CA LEU A 41 -1.53 11.97 25.99
C LEU A 41 -2.43 10.95 25.28
N GLN A 42 -3.71 10.84 25.69
CA GLN A 42 -4.69 10.00 25.02
C GLN A 42 -4.90 10.43 23.56
N THR A 43 -4.98 11.72 23.29
CA THR A 43 -5.08 12.27 21.94
C THR A 43 -3.85 11.91 21.11
N ALA A 44 -2.65 12.08 21.67
CA ALA A 44 -1.40 11.70 20.99
C ALA A 44 -1.35 10.20 20.62
N PHE A 45 -1.84 9.31 21.49
CA PHE A 45 -1.94 7.88 21.16
C PHE A 45 -2.98 7.58 20.06
N LYS A 46 -4.09 8.30 20.05
CA LYS A 46 -5.09 8.20 18.99
C LYS A 46 -4.52 8.62 17.64
N ASP A 47 -3.83 9.76 17.62
CA ASP A 47 -3.18 10.29 16.43
C ASP A 47 -2.09 9.34 15.91
N LEU A 48 -1.26 8.80 16.82
CA LEU A 48 -0.24 7.82 16.45
C LEU A 48 -0.83 6.58 15.80
N LYS A 49 -1.98 6.09 16.29
CA LYS A 49 -2.69 4.96 15.69
C LYS A 49 -3.19 5.29 14.28
N GLN A 50 -3.74 6.49 14.07
CA GLN A 50 -4.21 6.93 12.76
C GLN A 50 -3.06 7.15 11.77
N LEU A 51 -1.96 7.76 12.20
CA LEU A 51 -0.78 8.01 11.38
C LEU A 51 -0.07 6.74 10.93
N ARG A 52 -0.22 5.64 11.66
CA ARG A 52 0.35 4.32 11.31
C ARG A 52 -0.66 3.35 10.70
N ASP A 53 -1.82 3.82 10.36
CA ASP A 53 -2.78 3.07 9.56
C ASP A 53 -2.39 3.17 8.09
N LEU A 54 -2.35 2.03 7.38
CA LEU A 54 -1.89 1.97 6.00
C LEU A 54 -2.65 2.93 5.07
N ASP A 55 -3.94 3.11 5.32
CA ASP A 55 -4.81 3.93 4.48
C ASP A 55 -4.62 5.44 4.70
N ASN A 56 -4.14 5.83 5.90
CA ASN A 56 -3.97 7.23 6.30
C ASN A 56 -2.50 7.68 6.39
N ALA A 57 -1.56 6.72 6.42
CA ALA A 57 -0.14 7.02 6.54
C ALA A 57 0.39 7.74 5.29
N VAL A 58 1.24 8.75 5.50
CA VAL A 58 1.91 9.52 4.43
C VAL A 58 3.39 9.73 4.75
N GLY A 59 4.21 9.86 3.73
CA GLY A 59 5.64 10.14 3.86
C GLY A 59 6.36 9.13 4.75
N VAL A 60 7.13 9.62 5.71
CA VAL A 60 7.96 8.81 6.64
C VAL A 60 7.14 7.77 7.43
N GLN A 61 5.86 8.05 7.75
CA GLN A 61 5.02 7.08 8.46
C GLN A 61 4.69 5.88 7.57
N LEU A 62 4.50 6.11 6.28
CA LEU A 62 4.31 5.06 5.30
C LEU A 62 5.61 4.25 5.09
N ASP A 63 6.78 4.92 5.15
CA ASP A 63 8.09 4.26 5.08
C ASP A 63 8.30 3.29 6.24
N VAL A 64 7.91 3.68 7.46
CA VAL A 64 7.97 2.79 8.64
C VAL A 64 7.09 1.55 8.45
N ILE A 65 5.90 1.70 7.84
CA ILE A 65 5.03 0.55 7.54
C ILE A 65 5.70 -0.35 6.50
N GLY A 66 6.26 0.24 5.44
CA GLY A 66 6.97 -0.50 4.41
C GLY A 66 8.18 -1.28 4.93
N ASP A 67 8.96 -0.69 5.81
CA ASP A 67 10.09 -1.37 6.46
C ASP A 67 9.64 -2.58 7.29
N ILE A 68 8.54 -2.45 8.04
CA ILE A 68 7.96 -3.57 8.82
C ILE A 68 7.51 -4.71 7.90
N VAL A 69 6.90 -4.39 6.77
CA VAL A 69 6.37 -5.36 5.80
C VAL A 69 7.48 -5.94 4.92
N GLY A 70 8.61 -5.26 4.82
CA GLY A 70 9.75 -5.62 3.97
C GLY A 70 9.58 -5.17 2.52
N GLN A 71 8.94 -4.02 2.31
CA GLN A 71 8.81 -3.36 1.01
C GLN A 71 9.52 -2.00 1.04
N PRO A 72 10.69 -1.84 0.43
CA PRO A 72 11.36 -0.54 0.35
C PRO A 72 10.62 0.41 -0.61
N ARG A 73 10.66 1.71 -0.32
CA ARG A 73 10.14 2.76 -1.20
C ARG A 73 11.00 2.94 -2.44
N VAL A 74 12.32 2.81 -2.27
CA VAL A 74 13.27 2.94 -3.35
C VAL A 74 13.39 1.61 -4.08
N LEU A 75 13.03 1.58 -5.34
CA LEU A 75 13.15 0.43 -6.22
C LEU A 75 14.49 0.49 -6.94
N VAL A 76 15.29 -0.55 -6.76
CA VAL A 76 16.60 -0.69 -7.43
C VAL A 76 16.39 -1.47 -8.73
N ASP A 77 17.16 -1.13 -9.77
CA ASP A 77 17.09 -1.74 -11.11
C ASP A 77 15.71 -1.62 -11.80
N PHE A 78 14.98 -0.56 -11.49
CA PHE A 78 13.67 -0.32 -12.04
C PHE A 78 13.77 0.40 -13.38
N THR A 79 13.39 -0.27 -14.46
CA THR A 79 13.19 0.34 -15.79
C THR A 79 11.68 0.51 -16.01
N LEU A 80 11.17 1.69 -15.68
CA LEU A 80 9.73 2.01 -15.77
C LEU A 80 9.17 1.87 -17.16
N PHE A 81 9.97 2.16 -18.17
CA PHE A 81 9.53 2.14 -19.56
C PHE A 81 10.52 1.38 -20.43
N PRO A 82 10.04 0.52 -21.32
CA PRO A 82 10.90 -0.09 -22.31
C PRO A 82 11.55 1.03 -23.15
N TYR A 83 12.84 0.97 -23.26
CA TYR A 83 13.58 1.95 -24.07
C TYR A 83 13.81 1.44 -25.49
N PHE A 84 13.99 2.38 -26.43
CA PHE A 84 14.37 2.05 -27.78
C PHE A 84 15.82 1.53 -27.81
N GLY A 85 16.01 0.34 -28.38
CA GLY A 85 17.34 -0.29 -28.48
C GLY A 85 17.38 -1.43 -29.46
N PHE A 86 18.54 -2.04 -29.59
CA PHE A 86 18.74 -3.19 -30.48
C PHE A 86 18.37 -4.50 -29.76
N ASP A 87 18.06 -5.52 -30.56
CA ASP A 87 17.51 -6.82 -30.15
C ASP A 87 18.33 -7.57 -29.07
N THR A 88 19.59 -7.24 -28.92
CA THR A 88 20.47 -7.85 -27.90
C THR A 88 20.46 -7.16 -26.53
N ALA A 89 19.81 -6.01 -26.40
CA ALA A 89 19.75 -5.28 -25.15
C ALA A 89 18.53 -5.72 -24.31
N PRO A 90 18.73 -6.09 -23.03
CA PRO A 90 17.62 -6.51 -22.18
C PRO A 90 16.60 -5.37 -22.05
N GLN A 91 15.31 -5.69 -22.26
CA GLN A 91 14.18 -4.76 -22.22
C GLN A 91 14.15 -3.69 -23.34
N ALA A 92 14.99 -3.80 -24.35
CA ALA A 92 14.90 -2.96 -25.53
C ALA A 92 13.70 -3.33 -26.39
N LYS A 93 13.01 -2.32 -26.89
CA LYS A 93 11.92 -2.47 -27.85
C LYS A 93 12.22 -1.74 -29.15
N THR A 94 11.53 -2.13 -30.19
CA THR A 94 11.65 -1.52 -31.53
C THR A 94 10.95 -0.17 -31.58
N PHE A 95 10.86 0.44 -32.77
CA PHE A 95 10.04 1.63 -33.00
C PHE A 95 8.55 1.33 -32.80
N GLY A 96 7.86 2.24 -32.15
CA GLY A 96 6.42 2.19 -31.95
C GLY A 96 5.78 3.56 -32.17
N THR A 97 4.46 3.57 -32.21
CA THR A 97 3.68 4.81 -32.29
C THR A 97 3.11 5.15 -30.91
N THR A 98 2.77 6.42 -30.69
CA THR A 98 2.10 6.88 -29.46
C THR A 98 0.68 6.31 -29.28
N ALA A 99 0.12 5.69 -30.34
CA ALA A 99 -1.20 5.06 -30.30
C ALA A 99 -1.18 3.66 -29.67
N ASP A 100 -0.04 2.95 -29.73
CA ASP A 100 0.10 1.60 -29.24
C ASP A 100 1.09 1.57 -28.06
N VAL A 101 0.59 1.73 -26.86
CA VAL A 101 1.40 1.80 -25.61
C VAL A 101 2.23 0.53 -25.35
N GLY A 102 1.90 -0.59 -25.98
CA GLY A 102 2.62 -1.86 -25.84
C GLY A 102 3.77 -2.07 -26.85
N ILE A 103 3.81 -1.27 -27.92
CA ILE A 103 4.76 -1.42 -29.02
C ILE A 103 5.67 -0.19 -29.06
N GLY A 104 6.97 -0.43 -29.02
CA GLY A 104 7.97 0.63 -29.08
C GLY A 104 8.57 1.00 -27.72
N GLY A 105 9.76 1.56 -27.77
CA GLY A 105 10.51 2.05 -26.62
C GLY A 105 10.78 3.54 -26.71
N TYR A 106 10.93 4.18 -25.55
CA TYR A 106 11.31 5.58 -25.47
C TYR A 106 12.81 5.76 -25.75
N PHE A 107 13.16 6.88 -26.39
CA PHE A 107 14.55 7.23 -26.53
C PHE A 107 15.14 7.57 -25.16
N LYS A 108 16.20 6.84 -24.80
CA LYS A 108 16.94 7.09 -23.58
C LYS A 108 17.99 8.20 -23.81
N SER A 109 18.01 9.17 -22.93
CA SER A 109 19.08 10.16 -22.89
C SER A 109 20.34 9.57 -22.23
N VAL A 110 21.52 10.14 -22.54
CA VAL A 110 22.79 9.78 -21.86
C VAL A 110 22.73 10.07 -20.36
N SER A 111 21.86 10.98 -19.94
CA SER A 111 21.61 11.31 -18.53
C SER A 111 20.63 10.36 -17.84
N ASP A 112 19.91 9.54 -18.59
CA ASP A 112 18.99 8.55 -18.04
C ASP A 112 19.80 7.34 -17.56
N VAL A 113 20.12 7.31 -16.29
CA VAL A 113 20.93 6.27 -15.68
C VAL A 113 20.17 4.94 -15.68
N ASN A 114 20.73 3.93 -16.33
CA ASN A 114 20.23 2.55 -16.22
C ASN A 114 20.40 2.08 -14.78
N GLY A 115 19.27 1.67 -14.17
CA GLY A 115 19.31 1.14 -12.80
C GLY A 115 19.43 2.20 -11.71
N SER A 116 19.12 3.47 -12.00
CA SER A 116 18.97 4.46 -10.94
C SER A 116 17.88 4.05 -9.98
N PRO A 117 18.11 4.15 -8.68
CA PRO A 117 17.06 3.96 -7.70
C PRO A 117 15.92 4.95 -7.97
N PHE A 118 14.72 4.41 -8.10
CA PHE A 118 13.49 5.17 -8.33
C PHE A 118 12.68 5.20 -7.04
N GLU A 119 12.42 6.39 -6.53
CA GLU A 119 11.57 6.58 -5.37
C GLU A 119 10.12 6.74 -5.82
N VAL A 120 9.24 5.86 -5.33
CA VAL A 120 7.81 5.87 -5.65
C VAL A 120 7.05 6.88 -4.79
N ASP A 121 6.01 7.48 -5.38
CA ASP A 121 5.05 8.33 -4.68
C ASP A 121 4.25 7.54 -3.62
N ASP A 122 3.62 8.24 -2.69
CA ASP A 122 2.91 7.63 -1.57
C ASP A 122 1.77 6.70 -2.01
N ASP A 123 1.02 7.04 -3.05
CA ASP A 123 -0.11 6.24 -3.52
C ASP A 123 0.36 4.93 -4.17
N THR A 124 1.38 5.01 -5.02
CA THR A 124 2.00 3.82 -5.61
C THR A 124 2.71 2.98 -4.55
N TYR A 125 3.36 3.63 -3.58
CA TYR A 125 4.02 2.92 -2.49
C TYR A 125 3.03 2.16 -1.61
N ARG A 126 1.89 2.76 -1.28
CA ARG A 126 0.79 2.11 -0.56
C ARG A 126 0.27 0.88 -1.30
N PHE A 127 0.11 1.00 -2.61
CA PHE A 127 -0.25 -0.11 -3.47
C PHE A 127 0.77 -1.26 -3.40
N LEU A 128 2.08 -0.96 -3.46
CA LEU A 128 3.14 -1.97 -3.34
C LEU A 128 3.19 -2.61 -1.94
N ILE A 129 2.98 -1.84 -0.88
CA ILE A 129 2.89 -2.36 0.49
C ILE A 129 1.72 -3.34 0.61
N ARG A 130 0.54 -3.00 0.08
CA ARG A 130 -0.62 -3.91 0.05
C ARG A 130 -0.30 -5.20 -0.72
N ALA A 131 0.35 -5.08 -1.86
CA ALA A 131 0.78 -6.24 -2.64
C ALA A 131 1.74 -7.13 -1.84
N ARG A 132 2.68 -6.53 -1.12
CA ARG A 132 3.63 -7.27 -0.27
C ARG A 132 2.93 -7.95 0.91
N ILE A 133 1.99 -7.28 1.57
CA ILE A 133 1.15 -7.87 2.63
C ILE A 133 0.37 -9.06 2.07
N ALA A 134 -0.28 -8.89 0.92
CA ALA A 134 -1.03 -9.94 0.26
C ALA A 134 -0.15 -11.15 -0.06
N ALA A 135 1.06 -10.91 -0.60
CA ALA A 135 2.02 -11.97 -0.89
C ALA A 135 2.49 -12.72 0.38
N ASN A 136 2.69 -12.00 1.48
CA ASN A 136 3.13 -12.59 2.75
C ASN A 136 2.04 -13.45 3.43
N ILE A 137 0.76 -13.14 3.20
CA ILE A 137 -0.38 -13.82 3.85
C ILE A 137 -1.04 -14.87 2.93
N SER A 138 -0.90 -14.71 1.62
CA SER A 138 -1.59 -15.57 0.66
C SER A 138 -1.17 -17.03 0.77
N ASN A 139 -2.16 -17.92 0.69
CA ASN A 139 -1.98 -19.37 0.61
C ASN A 139 -1.98 -19.87 -0.85
N THR A 140 -1.93 -19.00 -1.83
CA THR A 140 -1.90 -19.30 -3.28
C THR A 140 -3.08 -20.16 -3.80
N THR A 141 -4.15 -20.34 -3.01
CA THR A 141 -5.39 -20.92 -3.52
C THR A 141 -6.12 -19.93 -4.41
N PRO A 142 -6.99 -20.35 -5.36
CA PRO A 142 -7.75 -19.43 -6.21
C PRO A 142 -8.53 -18.38 -5.40
N GLN A 143 -9.14 -18.79 -4.29
CA GLN A 143 -9.82 -17.87 -3.38
C GLN A 143 -8.84 -16.94 -2.67
N GLY A 144 -7.65 -17.43 -2.29
CA GLY A 144 -6.58 -16.63 -1.68
C GLY A 144 -6.04 -15.56 -2.65
N VAL A 145 -5.85 -15.92 -3.91
CA VAL A 145 -5.43 -14.97 -4.95
C VAL A 145 -6.51 -13.92 -5.20
N MET A 146 -7.79 -14.31 -5.26
CA MET A 146 -8.90 -13.37 -5.41
C MET A 146 -8.98 -12.39 -4.23
N ASN A 147 -8.87 -12.89 -3.01
CA ASN A 147 -8.85 -12.04 -1.82
C ASN A 147 -7.64 -11.09 -1.80
N ALA A 148 -6.48 -11.57 -2.24
CA ALA A 148 -5.28 -10.75 -2.38
C ALA A 148 -5.47 -9.62 -3.41
N LEU A 149 -6.02 -9.92 -4.57
CA LEU A 149 -6.33 -8.93 -5.61
C LEU A 149 -7.34 -7.90 -5.13
N ASN A 150 -8.42 -8.33 -4.50
CA ASN A 150 -9.42 -7.43 -3.92
C ASN A 150 -8.80 -6.50 -2.87
N PHE A 151 -7.87 -7.01 -2.06
CA PHE A 151 -7.15 -6.20 -1.07
C PHE A 151 -6.17 -5.21 -1.73
N ILE A 152 -5.44 -5.62 -2.78
CA ILE A 152 -4.48 -4.77 -3.51
C ILE A 152 -5.22 -3.64 -4.24
N LEU A 153 -6.34 -3.98 -4.90
CA LEU A 153 -7.11 -3.07 -5.76
C LEU A 153 -8.21 -2.31 -5.01
N GLU A 154 -8.38 -2.56 -3.71
CA GLU A 154 -9.45 -1.96 -2.88
C GLU A 154 -10.86 -2.15 -3.45
N THR A 155 -11.10 -3.29 -4.05
CA THR A 155 -12.38 -3.65 -4.68
C THR A 155 -12.87 -5.00 -4.19
N ASN A 156 -14.12 -5.34 -4.50
CA ASN A 156 -14.66 -6.67 -4.27
C ASN A 156 -15.11 -7.35 -5.55
N ASP A 157 -14.79 -6.76 -6.70
CA ASP A 157 -15.37 -7.15 -7.99
C ASP A 157 -14.37 -7.87 -8.92
N CYS A 158 -13.19 -8.28 -8.40
CA CYS A 158 -12.26 -9.07 -9.18
C CYS A 158 -12.81 -10.47 -9.44
N LEU A 159 -12.71 -10.93 -10.70
CA LEU A 159 -13.06 -12.28 -11.11
C LEU A 159 -11.82 -13.03 -11.57
N ILE A 160 -11.76 -14.31 -11.23
CA ILE A 160 -10.71 -15.22 -11.69
C ILE A 160 -11.37 -16.40 -12.38
N GLU A 161 -10.99 -16.61 -13.63
CA GLU A 161 -11.45 -17.75 -14.44
C GLU A 161 -10.25 -18.61 -14.81
N GLU A 162 -10.38 -19.91 -14.68
CA GLU A 162 -9.40 -20.90 -15.13
C GLU A 162 -9.74 -21.33 -16.57
N VAL A 163 -8.85 -21.05 -17.51
CA VAL A 163 -9.05 -21.36 -18.94
C VAL A 163 -8.37 -22.68 -19.33
N GLY A 164 -7.79 -23.40 -18.35
CA GLY A 164 -7.07 -24.65 -18.56
C GLY A 164 -5.55 -24.46 -18.74
N ASN A 165 -4.81 -25.58 -18.74
CA ASN A 165 -3.35 -25.57 -18.88
C ASN A 165 -2.61 -24.69 -17.85
N ALA A 166 -3.11 -24.59 -16.61
CA ALA A 166 -2.58 -23.74 -15.56
C ALA A 166 -2.52 -22.25 -15.98
N HIS A 167 -3.54 -21.80 -16.71
CA HIS A 167 -3.69 -20.41 -17.13
C HIS A 167 -4.93 -19.79 -16.49
N LEU A 168 -4.74 -18.62 -15.85
CA LEU A 168 -5.79 -17.85 -15.20
C LEU A 168 -6.07 -16.57 -15.96
N VAL A 169 -7.34 -16.26 -16.16
CA VAL A 169 -7.79 -14.95 -16.63
C VAL A 169 -8.34 -14.19 -15.42
N ILE A 170 -7.75 -13.02 -15.17
CA ILE A 170 -8.11 -12.15 -14.07
C ILE A 170 -8.77 -10.91 -14.64
N THR A 171 -10.07 -10.75 -14.37
CA THR A 171 -10.84 -9.58 -14.81
C THR A 171 -10.99 -8.61 -13.63
N TYR A 172 -10.67 -7.34 -13.86
CA TYR A 172 -10.81 -6.27 -12.85
C TYR A 172 -11.56 -5.07 -13.44
N TYR A 173 -12.26 -4.33 -12.57
CA TYR A 173 -13.17 -3.23 -12.93
C TYR A 173 -12.69 -1.88 -12.38
N VAL A 174 -11.42 -1.77 -12.00
CA VAL A 174 -10.84 -0.55 -11.40
C VAL A 174 -9.92 0.13 -12.40
N THR A 175 -10.00 1.45 -12.48
CA THR A 175 -9.06 2.24 -13.28
C THR A 175 -7.71 2.29 -12.58
N LEU A 176 -6.70 1.70 -13.19
CA LEU A 176 -5.32 1.67 -12.68
C LEU A 176 -4.47 2.76 -13.32
N THR A 177 -3.49 3.25 -12.58
CA THR A 177 -2.42 4.05 -13.17
C THR A 177 -1.53 3.16 -14.06
N PRO A 178 -0.88 3.69 -15.10
CA PRO A 178 0.03 2.91 -15.94
C PRO A 178 1.14 2.20 -15.15
N LEU A 179 1.56 2.79 -14.05
CA LEU A 179 2.57 2.22 -13.15
C LEU A 179 2.04 1.03 -12.35
N GLN A 180 0.82 1.14 -11.81
CA GLN A 180 0.15 0.03 -11.11
C GLN A 180 -0.10 -1.16 -12.07
N GLU A 181 -0.56 -0.88 -13.28
CA GLU A 181 -0.75 -1.90 -14.30
C GLU A 181 0.56 -2.60 -14.68
N TYR A 182 1.65 -1.83 -14.81
CA TYR A 182 2.98 -2.37 -15.05
C TYR A 182 3.42 -3.36 -13.97
N PHE A 183 3.19 -3.03 -12.70
CA PHE A 183 3.50 -3.92 -11.57
C PHE A 183 2.61 -5.17 -11.55
N LEU A 184 1.32 -5.03 -11.79
CA LEU A 184 0.38 -6.15 -11.82
C LEU A 184 0.69 -7.12 -12.95
N ARG A 185 1.09 -6.64 -14.11
CA ARG A 185 1.48 -7.48 -15.26
C ARG A 185 2.82 -8.22 -15.04
N GLY A 186 3.50 -7.98 -13.94
CA GLY A 186 4.78 -8.62 -13.64
C GLY A 186 5.91 -8.22 -14.58
N LEU A 187 5.80 -7.08 -15.24
CA LEU A 187 6.81 -6.56 -16.17
C LEU A 187 8.01 -5.94 -15.45
N SER A 188 7.92 -5.76 -14.14
CA SER A 188 9.01 -5.22 -13.31
C SER A 188 10.08 -6.28 -13.03
N SER A 189 11.29 -5.81 -12.71
CA SER A 189 12.39 -6.67 -12.24
C SER A 189 12.05 -7.37 -10.89
N ILE A 190 11.06 -6.87 -10.16
CA ILE A 190 10.55 -7.46 -8.91
C ILE A 190 9.75 -8.74 -9.19
N GLY A 191 9.32 -8.97 -10.44
CA GLY A 191 8.41 -10.06 -10.81
C GLY A 191 6.94 -9.70 -10.57
N SER A 192 6.09 -10.70 -10.62
CA SER A 192 4.66 -10.50 -10.33
C SER A 192 4.44 -10.18 -8.85
N ILE A 193 3.70 -9.11 -8.59
CA ILE A 193 3.26 -8.76 -7.24
C ILE A 193 2.00 -9.55 -6.81
N ILE A 194 1.38 -10.27 -7.74
CA ILE A 194 0.24 -11.12 -7.47
C ILE A 194 0.77 -12.46 -6.94
N PRO A 195 0.26 -12.96 -5.82
CA PRO A 195 0.73 -14.20 -5.20
C PRO A 195 0.18 -15.44 -5.92
N ILE A 196 0.66 -15.70 -7.12
CA ILE A 196 0.26 -16.84 -7.96
C ILE A 196 1.22 -18.01 -7.75
N PRO A 197 0.73 -19.27 -7.77
CA PRO A 197 1.56 -20.46 -7.68
C PRO A 197 2.61 -20.52 -8.80
N ILE A 198 3.74 -21.15 -8.52
CA ILE A 198 4.77 -21.42 -9.54
C ILE A 198 4.17 -22.30 -10.65
N CYS A 199 4.51 -22.01 -11.90
CA CYS A 199 4.01 -22.67 -13.12
C CYS A 199 2.55 -22.34 -13.50
N VAL A 200 1.94 -21.36 -12.89
CA VAL A 200 0.66 -20.79 -13.32
C VAL A 200 0.91 -19.50 -14.06
N SER A 201 0.41 -19.40 -15.27
CA SER A 201 0.40 -18.15 -16.05
C SER A 201 -0.90 -17.40 -15.84
N TYR A 202 -0.89 -16.09 -16.04
CA TYR A 202 -2.10 -15.28 -15.93
C TYR A 202 -2.15 -14.18 -16.98
N GLU A 203 -3.35 -13.79 -17.31
CA GLU A 203 -3.66 -12.64 -18.15
C GLU A 203 -4.56 -11.68 -17.38
N LEU A 204 -4.30 -10.38 -17.50
CA LEU A 204 -5.08 -9.32 -16.89
C LEU A 204 -5.97 -8.66 -17.94
N VAL A 205 -7.27 -8.66 -17.67
CA VAL A 205 -8.30 -8.05 -18.53
C VAL A 205 -8.98 -6.93 -17.73
N SER A 206 -8.94 -5.72 -18.26
CA SER A 206 -9.74 -4.60 -17.76
C SER A 206 -11.13 -4.65 -18.40
N ALA A 207 -12.18 -4.63 -17.62
CA ALA A 207 -13.56 -4.62 -18.09
C ALA A 207 -14.21 -3.26 -17.92
#